data_e21445eddea38731ba9b3c8ea337d540
#
_entry.id   e21445eddea38731ba9b3c8ea337d540
#
_cell.length_a   1.000
_cell.length_b   1.000
_cell.length_c   1.000
_cell.angle_alpha   90.00
_cell.angle_beta   90.00
_cell.angle_gamma   90.00
#
_symmetry.space_group_name_H-M   'P 1'
#
loop_
_entity.id
_entity.type
_entity.pdbx_description
1 polymer ?
#
loop_
_entity_poly.entity_id
_entity_poly.type
_entity_poly.pdbx_seq_one_letter_code
_entity_poly.pdbx_strand_id
1 'polypeptide(L)'
;MHGAEPDEVHLHEVGALDALVDVVGAVAGLQLLGIDEIHASPLRFGTGFTRCAHGRYPVPVPGVLALCRGVPTEQTDIRAELVTPTGAAIITTLAQSFGSPPPFRQQAVGYGAGSRDLEAIP
;
A
#
# COMPACT_ATOMS: atom_id res chain seq x y z
N MET A 1 18.24 -1.75 2.62
CA MET A 1 18.74 -2.79 1.74
C MET A 1 20.06 -2.40 1.07
N HIS A 2 20.22 -1.20 0.59
CA HIS A 2 21.41 -0.81 -0.19
C HIS A 2 22.50 -0.14 0.64
N GLY A 3 22.24 0.25 1.89
CA GLY A 3 23.24 0.92 2.77
C GLY A 3 23.85 2.19 2.16
N ALA A 4 23.15 2.77 1.17
CA ALA A 4 23.56 3.97 0.46
C ALA A 4 22.81 5.20 1.01
N GLU A 5 23.42 6.37 0.83
CA GLU A 5 22.74 7.64 1.14
C GLU A 5 21.51 7.83 0.23
N PRO A 6 20.47 8.56 0.69
CA PRO A 6 19.22 8.74 -0.07
C PRO A 6 19.41 9.23 -1.51
N ASP A 7 20.41 10.09 -1.73
CA ASP A 7 20.71 10.67 -3.05
C ASP A 7 21.45 9.69 -3.99
N GLU A 8 21.95 8.58 -3.46
CA GLU A 8 22.67 7.55 -4.21
C GLU A 8 21.81 6.31 -4.51
N VAL A 9 20.58 6.29 -3.98
CA VAL A 9 19.68 5.15 -4.16
C VAL A 9 19.05 5.17 -5.55
N HIS A 10 19.38 4.19 -6.37
CA HIS A 10 18.66 3.93 -7.60
C HIS A 10 17.37 3.15 -7.31
N LEU A 11 16.25 3.81 -7.47
CA LEU A 11 14.92 3.22 -7.27
C LEU A 11 14.54 2.38 -8.50
N HIS A 12 14.93 1.11 -8.51
CA HIS A 12 14.71 0.22 -9.65
C HIS A 12 13.26 -0.27 -9.79
N GLU A 13 12.49 -0.27 -8.70
CA GLU A 13 11.12 -0.81 -8.67
C GLU A 13 10.08 0.23 -8.25
N VAL A 14 10.43 1.15 -7.36
CA VAL A 14 9.53 2.21 -6.86
C VAL A 14 9.76 3.55 -7.57
N GLY A 15 10.79 3.66 -8.39
CA GLY A 15 11.12 4.86 -9.16
C GLY A 15 10.59 4.83 -10.59
N ALA A 16 9.81 3.83 -10.95
CA ALA A 16 9.16 3.78 -12.24
C ALA A 16 8.09 4.88 -12.34
N LEU A 17 7.86 5.40 -13.53
CA LEU A 17 6.95 6.52 -13.78
C LEU A 17 5.53 6.23 -13.29
N ASP A 18 5.09 4.98 -13.34
CA ASP A 18 3.81 4.51 -12.83
C ASP A 18 3.67 4.73 -11.31
N ALA A 19 4.68 4.37 -10.52
CA ALA A 19 4.66 4.58 -9.08
C ALA A 19 4.61 6.07 -8.71
N LEU A 20 5.30 6.93 -9.48
CA LEU A 20 5.23 8.37 -9.33
C LEU A 20 3.82 8.89 -9.62
N VAL A 21 3.21 8.44 -10.72
CA VAL A 21 1.84 8.82 -11.10
C VAL A 21 0.85 8.34 -10.04
N ASP A 22 1.00 7.13 -9.53
CA ASP A 22 0.13 6.58 -8.48
C ASP A 22 0.18 7.41 -7.20
N VAL A 23 1.38 7.71 -6.71
CA VAL A 23 1.54 8.48 -5.46
C VAL A 23 1.07 9.93 -5.63
N VAL A 24 1.57 10.62 -6.65
CA VAL A 24 1.20 12.02 -6.90
C VAL A 24 -0.28 12.13 -7.26
N GLY A 25 -0.78 11.20 -8.09
CA GLY A 25 -2.20 11.16 -8.48
C GLY A 25 -3.13 10.92 -7.30
N ALA A 26 -2.77 10.02 -6.38
CA ALA A 26 -3.54 9.78 -5.17
C ALA A 26 -3.61 11.04 -4.28
N VAL A 27 -2.46 11.67 -4.01
CA VAL A 27 -2.41 12.89 -3.19
C VAL A 27 -3.17 14.03 -3.84
N ALA A 28 -2.95 14.28 -5.14
CA ALA A 28 -3.65 15.33 -5.88
C ALA A 28 -5.16 15.07 -5.95
N GLY A 29 -5.57 13.82 -6.16
CA GLY A 29 -6.97 13.42 -6.17
C GLY A 29 -7.66 13.71 -4.84
N LEU A 30 -7.04 13.35 -3.72
CA LEU A 30 -7.56 13.64 -2.38
C LEU A 30 -7.71 15.15 -2.14
N GLN A 31 -6.69 15.94 -2.53
CA GLN A 31 -6.75 17.40 -2.42
C GLN A 31 -7.87 18.02 -3.27
N LEU A 32 -8.01 17.57 -4.52
CA LEU A 32 -9.06 18.05 -5.42
C LEU A 32 -10.46 17.71 -4.94
N LEU A 33 -10.62 16.57 -4.27
CA LEU A 33 -11.87 16.13 -3.67
C LEU A 33 -12.14 16.78 -2.30
N GLY A 34 -11.21 17.55 -1.76
CA GLY A 34 -11.33 18.17 -0.44
C GLY A 34 -11.39 17.14 0.69
N ILE A 35 -10.63 16.05 0.57
CA ILE A 35 -10.55 15.02 1.61
C ILE A 35 -9.54 15.45 2.67
N ASP A 36 -10.01 15.74 3.87
CA ASP A 36 -9.20 16.21 5.01
C ASP A 36 -8.84 15.09 5.98
N GLU A 37 -9.66 14.06 6.10
CA GLU A 37 -9.45 12.95 7.01
C GLU A 37 -9.51 11.61 6.29
N ILE A 38 -8.53 10.75 6.59
CA ILE A 38 -8.42 9.41 6.05
C ILE A 38 -8.31 8.41 7.20
N HIS A 39 -9.24 7.47 7.24
CA HIS A 39 -9.25 6.36 8.17
C HIS A 39 -9.12 5.05 7.40
N ALA A 40 -8.26 4.17 7.86
CA ALA A 40 -8.02 2.89 7.21
C ALA A 40 -8.36 1.72 8.13
N SER A 41 -8.79 0.61 7.55
CA SER A 41 -8.82 -0.67 8.25
C SER A 41 -7.39 -1.15 8.53
N PRO A 42 -7.18 -2.14 9.44
CA PRO A 42 -5.91 -2.83 9.52
C PRO A 42 -5.47 -3.35 8.15
N LEU A 43 -4.18 -3.27 7.86
CA LEU A 43 -3.66 -3.73 6.58
C LEU A 43 -3.59 -5.26 6.55
N ARG A 44 -4.18 -5.86 5.52
CA ARG A 44 -4.22 -7.31 5.38
C ARG A 44 -3.05 -7.81 4.54
N PHE A 45 -2.18 -8.58 5.16
CA PHE A 45 -1.06 -9.22 4.48
C PHE A 45 -1.48 -10.58 3.92
N GLY A 46 -1.08 -10.83 2.69
CA GLY A 46 -1.14 -12.16 2.12
C GLY A 46 0.07 -13.00 2.47
N THR A 47 0.17 -14.18 1.88
CA THR A 47 1.25 -15.16 2.07
C THR A 47 1.91 -15.55 0.76
N GLY A 48 2.97 -16.34 0.86
CA GLY A 48 3.67 -16.90 -0.28
C GLY A 48 4.89 -16.07 -0.68
N PHE A 49 5.11 -15.97 -1.98
CA PHE A 49 6.28 -15.30 -2.53
C PHE A 49 5.90 -14.46 -3.74
N THR A 50 6.54 -13.32 -3.87
CA THR A 50 6.52 -12.49 -5.08
C THR A 50 7.90 -12.47 -5.74
N ARG A 51 7.93 -12.16 -7.03
CA ARG A 51 9.16 -12.04 -7.81
C ARG A 51 9.35 -10.59 -8.22
N CYS A 52 10.52 -10.05 -7.94
CA CYS A 52 10.90 -8.71 -8.30
C CYS A 52 12.28 -8.70 -8.98
N ALA A 53 12.79 -7.53 -9.37
CA ALA A 53 14.09 -7.40 -10.04
C ALA A 53 15.24 -8.02 -9.25
N HIS A 54 15.17 -7.99 -7.92
CA HIS A 54 16.20 -8.54 -7.01
C HIS A 54 15.99 -10.01 -6.65
N GLY A 55 15.03 -10.71 -7.28
CA GLY A 55 14.78 -12.12 -7.06
C GLY A 55 13.42 -12.44 -6.45
N ARG A 56 13.36 -13.52 -5.67
CA ARG A 56 12.14 -14.02 -5.04
C ARG A 56 12.11 -13.63 -3.56
N TYR A 57 11.07 -12.93 -3.15
CA TYR A 57 10.88 -12.47 -1.78
C TYR A 57 9.61 -13.04 -1.15
N PRO A 58 9.62 -13.28 0.18
CA PRO A 58 8.40 -13.63 0.88
C PRO A 58 7.42 -12.46 0.88
N VAL A 59 6.13 -12.78 0.95
CA VAL A 59 5.04 -11.81 1.13
C VAL A 59 4.64 -11.80 2.61
N PRO A 60 4.55 -10.61 3.23
CA PRO A 60 4.87 -9.28 2.72
C PRO A 60 6.37 -9.06 2.48
N VAL A 61 6.69 -8.27 1.46
CA VAL A 61 8.09 -7.94 1.16
C VAL A 61 8.71 -7.03 2.22
N PRO A 62 10.04 -7.06 2.43
CA PRO A 62 10.70 -6.29 3.50
C PRO A 62 10.40 -4.79 3.48
N GLY A 63 10.26 -4.19 2.29
CA GLY A 63 9.89 -2.77 2.14
C GLY A 63 8.50 -2.47 2.70
N VAL A 64 7.53 -3.34 2.46
CA VAL A 64 6.17 -3.22 3.02
C VAL A 64 6.21 -3.33 4.54
N LEU A 65 6.96 -4.30 5.09
CA LEU A 65 7.11 -4.44 6.54
C LEU A 65 7.73 -3.20 7.19
N ALA A 66 8.70 -2.58 6.53
CA ALA A 66 9.32 -1.35 7.01
C ALA A 66 8.32 -0.17 7.02
N LEU A 67 7.54 -0.01 5.94
CA LEU A 67 6.52 1.04 5.82
C LEU A 67 5.37 0.85 6.83
N CYS A 68 4.99 -0.39 7.11
CA CYS A 68 3.90 -0.70 8.03
C CYS A 68 4.31 -0.76 9.51
N ARG A 69 5.51 -0.32 9.86
CA ARG A 69 5.96 -0.30 11.26
C ARG A 69 5.04 0.60 12.11
N GLY A 70 4.45 0.02 13.16
CA GLY A 70 3.52 0.72 14.05
C GLY A 70 2.08 0.80 13.54
N VAL A 71 1.80 0.24 12.37
CA VAL A 71 0.46 0.17 11.79
C VAL A 71 -0.18 -1.18 12.14
N PRO A 72 -1.46 -1.22 12.54
CA PRO A 72 -2.17 -2.48 12.75
C PRO A 72 -2.24 -3.31 11.46
N THR A 73 -1.86 -4.57 11.56
CA THR A 73 -1.84 -5.49 10.43
C THR A 73 -2.51 -6.81 10.78
N GLU A 74 -3.10 -7.47 9.79
CA GLU A 74 -3.74 -8.77 9.90
C GLU A 74 -3.10 -9.73 8.88
N GLN A 75 -2.87 -10.97 9.28
CA GLN A 75 -2.39 -12.00 8.38
C GLN A 75 -3.57 -12.77 7.79
N THR A 76 -3.55 -13.00 6.47
CA THR A 76 -4.55 -13.84 5.77
C THR A 76 -3.88 -15.08 5.18
N ASP A 77 -4.69 -16.06 4.77
CA ASP A 77 -4.23 -17.26 4.07
C ASP A 77 -4.13 -17.06 2.54
N ILE A 78 -4.42 -15.87 2.04
CA ILE A 78 -4.44 -15.57 0.62
C ILE A 78 -3.00 -15.54 0.08
N ARG A 79 -2.71 -16.40 -0.90
CA ARG A 79 -1.39 -16.53 -1.51
C ARG A 79 -1.13 -15.47 -2.58
N ALA A 80 -1.11 -14.21 -2.17
CA ALA A 80 -0.85 -13.07 -3.02
C ALA A 80 -0.25 -11.90 -2.23
N GLU A 81 0.39 -10.98 -2.92
CA GLU A 81 0.76 -9.69 -2.37
C GLU A 81 -0.48 -8.79 -2.37
N LEU A 82 -1.10 -8.63 -1.20
CA LEU A 82 -2.30 -7.81 -1.00
C LEU A 82 -1.97 -6.35 -0.71
N VAL A 83 -0.82 -6.11 -0.10
CA VAL A 83 -0.31 -4.77 0.21
C VAL A 83 0.97 -4.57 -0.58
N THR A 84 0.93 -3.69 -1.58
CA THR A 84 2.09 -3.31 -2.37
C THR A 84 2.90 -2.22 -1.68
N PRO A 85 4.20 -2.04 -2.00
CA PRO A 85 5.00 -0.94 -1.46
C PRO A 85 4.37 0.45 -1.71
N THR A 86 3.84 0.69 -2.91
CA THR A 86 3.18 1.95 -3.27
C THR A 86 1.92 2.17 -2.43
N GLY A 87 1.05 1.17 -2.33
CA GLY A 87 -0.16 1.25 -1.51
C GLY A 87 0.15 1.44 -0.02
N ALA A 88 1.15 0.71 0.49
CA ALA A 88 1.62 0.89 1.86
C ALA A 88 2.11 2.31 2.10
N ALA A 89 2.97 2.84 1.23
CA ALA A 89 3.51 4.20 1.36
C ALA A 89 2.40 5.26 1.41
N ILE A 90 1.42 5.17 0.50
CA ILE A 90 0.29 6.10 0.46
C ILE A 90 -0.50 6.04 1.76
N ILE A 91 -0.98 4.86 2.13
CA ILE A 91 -1.93 4.74 3.24
C ILE A 91 -1.28 4.97 4.60
N THR A 92 -0.04 4.52 4.82
CA THR A 92 0.67 4.74 6.09
C THR A 92 1.11 6.19 6.29
N THR A 93 1.23 6.95 5.20
CA THR A 93 1.58 8.37 5.25
C THR A 93 0.35 9.26 5.45
N LEU A 94 -0.77 8.91 4.83
CA LEU A 94 -1.94 9.78 4.76
C LEU A 94 -3.02 9.46 5.80
N ALA A 95 -3.11 8.21 6.28
CA ALA A 95 -4.14 7.84 7.23
C ALA A 95 -3.83 8.41 8.64
N GLN A 96 -4.81 9.08 9.22
CA GLN A 96 -4.77 9.59 10.60
C GLN A 96 -5.02 8.48 11.62
N SER A 97 -5.77 7.44 11.25
CA SER A 97 -5.99 6.30 12.14
C SER A 97 -6.21 4.99 11.36
N PHE A 98 -5.98 3.90 12.08
CA PHE A 98 -6.21 2.54 11.59
C PHE A 98 -7.13 1.80 12.54
N GLY A 99 -8.02 0.96 12.00
CA GLY A 99 -8.98 0.17 12.77
C GLY A 99 -10.41 0.61 12.57
N SER A 100 -11.19 0.67 13.65
CA SER A 100 -12.57 1.11 13.56
C SER A 100 -12.63 2.62 13.31
N PRO A 101 -13.30 3.06 12.23
CA PRO A 101 -13.46 4.49 11.99
C PRO A 101 -14.40 5.12 13.03
N PRO A 102 -14.32 6.43 13.22
CA PRO A 102 -15.32 7.14 14.02
C PRO A 102 -16.71 6.96 13.38
N PRO A 103 -17.82 7.22 14.11
CA PRO A 103 -19.15 7.20 13.53
C PRO A 103 -19.22 8.15 12.32
N PHE A 104 -19.65 7.64 11.16
CA PHE A 104 -19.78 8.42 9.94
C PHE A 104 -21.06 8.12 9.20
N ARG A 105 -21.45 9.03 8.29
CA ARG A 105 -22.55 8.81 7.36
C ARG A 105 -21.99 8.61 5.97
N GLN A 106 -22.16 7.42 5.44
CA GLN A 106 -21.70 7.09 4.09
C GLN A 106 -22.51 7.88 3.04
N GLN A 107 -21.80 8.61 2.21
CA GLN A 107 -22.40 9.40 1.11
C GLN A 107 -22.11 8.79 -0.26
N ALA A 108 -20.96 8.19 -0.43
CA ALA A 108 -20.52 7.57 -1.69
C ALA A 108 -19.64 6.36 -1.42
N VAL A 109 -19.51 5.51 -2.42
CA VAL A 109 -18.61 4.35 -2.41
C VAL A 109 -17.81 4.37 -3.71
N GLY A 110 -16.51 4.17 -3.60
CA GLY A 110 -15.61 3.96 -4.73
C GLY A 110 -14.90 2.62 -4.60
N TYR A 111 -14.61 1.99 -5.72
CA TYR A 111 -13.84 0.75 -5.80
C TYR A 111 -12.66 0.93 -6.73
N GLY A 112 -11.52 0.40 -6.32
CA GLY A 112 -10.35 0.27 -7.18
C GLY A 112 -10.10 -1.22 -7.44
N ALA A 113 -9.90 -1.60 -8.70
CA ALA A 113 -9.58 -2.96 -9.11
C ALA A 113 -8.14 -3.04 -9.61
N GLY A 114 -7.40 -4.04 -9.12
CA GLY A 114 -6.10 -4.40 -9.69
C GLY A 114 -6.25 -5.30 -10.93
N SER A 115 -5.12 -5.66 -11.53
CA SER A 115 -5.07 -6.57 -12.67
C SER A 115 -5.08 -8.06 -12.30
N ARG A 116 -4.97 -8.37 -11.01
CA ARG A 116 -4.95 -9.75 -10.52
C ARG A 116 -6.37 -10.20 -10.19
N ASP A 117 -6.75 -11.34 -10.78
CA ASP A 117 -7.96 -12.06 -10.41
C ASP A 117 -7.62 -13.03 -9.27
N LEU A 118 -8.23 -12.83 -8.12
CA LEU A 118 -8.00 -13.64 -6.93
C LEU A 118 -9.28 -14.40 -6.59
N GLU A 119 -9.26 -15.73 -6.67
CA GLU A 119 -10.42 -16.58 -6.36
C GLU A 119 -11.01 -16.34 -4.96
N ALA A 120 -10.21 -15.83 -4.01
CA ALA A 120 -10.59 -15.65 -2.62
C ALA A 120 -11.24 -14.29 -2.31
N ILE A 121 -11.08 -13.32 -3.17
CA ILE A 121 -11.63 -11.95 -3.02
C ILE A 121 -11.98 -11.40 -4.40
N PRO A 122 -13.15 -10.75 -4.54
CA PRO A 122 -13.57 -10.16 -5.80
C PRO A 122 -12.68 -8.98 -6.21
#